data_10da5dc9bb16ff81a2c8893c2c664f5d
#
_entry.id   10da5dc9bb16ff81a2c8893c2c664f5d
#
_cell.length_a   1.000
_cell.length_b   1.000
_cell.length_c   1.000
_cell.angle_alpha   90.00
_cell.angle_beta   90.00
_cell.angle_gamma   90.00
#
_symmetry.space_group_name_H-M   'P 1'
#
loop_
_entity.id
_entity.type
_entity.pdbx_description
1 polymer ?
#
loop_
_entity_poly.entity_id
_entity_poly.type
_entity_poly.pdbx_seq_one_letter_code
_entity_poly.pdbx_strand_id
1 'polypeptide(L)'
;MITKRIIPCLDVKDGRVVKGVNFQGLSDVSSPVELGQYYSDSGADELVFYDITASSEGRRLFTDILTEVARTIFIPLTVGGGISTLDDFDRVLKCGADKVSVNSGAIRNPRLIFEAAKRYGDQCVVLSADVKRVDGVFRVFAKGGRENTGMEAIAWIKKGVELGAGEVVVNSIDTDGVKRGFDLEMLDAVCSAVSVPVIASGGAGGIGDFVTLFKTIPRVDAGLAASIFHFGEVTIPALKAALKENKIPVREV
;
A
#
# COMPACT_ATOMS: atom_id res chain seq x y z
N MET A 1 -7.75 0.22 22.49
CA MET A 1 -8.41 0.37 21.16
C MET A 1 -7.30 0.54 20.14
N ILE A 2 -7.32 -0.20 19.05
CA ILE A 2 -6.28 -0.09 18.00
C ILE A 2 -6.54 1.20 17.21
N THR A 3 -5.50 2.01 17.01
CA THR A 3 -5.58 3.26 16.23
C THR A 3 -5.57 2.97 14.73
N LYS A 4 -6.27 3.79 13.96
CA LYS A 4 -6.25 3.76 12.49
C LYS A 4 -4.98 4.45 11.99
N ARG A 5 -4.28 3.83 11.03
CA ARG A 5 -3.07 4.37 10.43
C ARG A 5 -3.39 5.17 9.18
N ILE A 6 -2.71 6.30 9.02
CA ILE A 6 -2.74 7.12 7.81
C ILE A 6 -1.39 6.97 7.11
N ILE A 7 -1.44 6.45 5.89
CA ILE A 7 -0.26 5.98 5.15
C ILE A 7 -0.13 6.71 3.81
N PRO A 8 0.81 7.65 3.67
CA PRO A 8 1.19 8.16 2.36
C PRO A 8 1.91 7.07 1.53
N CYS A 9 1.67 7.08 0.21
CA CYS A 9 2.32 6.19 -0.74
C CYS A 9 3.16 6.99 -1.73
N LEU A 10 4.45 6.67 -1.85
CA LEU A 10 5.35 7.19 -2.86
C LEU A 10 5.41 6.22 -4.05
N ASP A 11 4.74 6.57 -5.14
CA ASP A 11 4.87 5.87 -6.43
C ASP A 11 6.11 6.40 -7.13
N VAL A 12 7.18 5.59 -7.19
CA VAL A 12 8.49 6.01 -7.70
C VAL A 12 8.73 5.42 -9.08
N LYS A 13 9.13 6.30 -10.02
CA LYS A 13 9.60 5.95 -11.36
C LYS A 13 10.85 6.76 -11.68
N ASP A 14 11.87 6.12 -12.23
CA ASP A 14 13.13 6.77 -12.60
C ASP A 14 13.74 7.62 -11.46
N GLY A 15 13.58 7.16 -10.23
CA GLY A 15 14.09 7.85 -9.04
C GLY A 15 13.27 9.06 -8.57
N ARG A 16 12.13 9.34 -9.18
CA ARG A 16 11.24 10.47 -8.84
C ARG A 16 9.87 9.96 -8.40
N VAL A 17 9.25 10.68 -7.48
CA VAL A 17 7.84 10.43 -7.14
C VAL A 17 6.98 10.94 -8.29
N VAL A 18 6.09 10.07 -8.76
CA VAL A 18 5.17 10.36 -9.86
C VAL A 18 3.73 10.03 -9.44
N LYS A 19 2.76 10.66 -10.10
CA LYS A 19 1.35 10.31 -9.92
C LYS A 19 0.59 10.44 -11.23
N GLY A 20 -0.34 9.50 -11.44
CA GLY A 20 -1.28 9.48 -12.56
C GLY A 20 -2.67 9.04 -12.13
N VAL A 21 -3.57 8.87 -13.08
CA VAL A 21 -4.92 8.33 -12.89
C VAL A 21 -4.99 6.95 -13.52
N ASN A 22 -5.54 5.94 -12.80
CA ASN A 22 -5.61 4.54 -13.25
C ASN A 22 -4.26 4.01 -13.79
N PHE A 23 -3.16 4.35 -13.12
CA PHE A 23 -1.78 4.01 -13.51
C PHE A 23 -1.32 4.57 -14.87
N GLN A 24 -1.96 5.62 -15.37
CA GLN A 24 -1.64 6.27 -16.64
C GLN A 24 -1.41 7.78 -16.47
N GLY A 25 -0.78 8.42 -17.45
CA GLY A 25 -0.57 9.87 -17.47
C GLY A 25 0.30 10.39 -16.32
N LEU A 26 1.42 9.70 -16.02
CA LEU A 26 2.30 10.03 -14.89
C LEU A 26 2.94 11.42 -15.03
N SER A 27 2.80 12.25 -13.99
CA SER A 27 3.50 13.52 -13.82
C SER A 27 4.50 13.43 -12.67
N ASP A 28 5.64 14.14 -12.79
CA ASP A 28 6.63 14.29 -11.72
C ASP A 28 6.06 15.14 -10.58
N VAL A 29 6.27 14.70 -9.35
CA VAL A 29 5.80 15.39 -8.14
C VAL A 29 6.98 15.99 -7.37
N SER A 30 7.93 15.15 -6.90
CA SER A 30 9.04 15.58 -6.04
C SER A 30 10.11 14.48 -5.89
N SER A 31 11.14 14.81 -5.07
CA SER A 31 12.11 13.83 -4.58
C SER A 31 11.46 12.87 -3.56
N PRO A 32 11.68 11.55 -3.65
CA PRO A 32 11.20 10.60 -2.64
C PRO A 32 11.73 10.89 -1.23
N VAL A 33 12.95 11.39 -1.11
CA VAL A 33 13.59 11.71 0.17
C VAL A 33 12.90 12.89 0.83
N GLU A 34 12.69 13.99 0.10
CA GLU A 34 12.04 15.21 0.62
C GLU A 34 10.59 14.92 1.03
N LEU A 35 9.82 14.19 0.19
CA LEU A 35 8.45 13.83 0.52
C LEU A 35 8.37 12.84 1.68
N GLY A 36 9.26 11.86 1.75
CA GLY A 36 9.33 10.92 2.85
C GLY A 36 9.55 11.63 4.18
N GLN A 37 10.53 12.55 4.24
CA GLN A 37 10.80 13.36 5.41
C GLN A 37 9.59 14.23 5.78
N TYR A 38 9.01 14.93 4.81
CA TYR A 38 7.81 15.74 5.04
C TYR A 38 6.66 14.95 5.66
N TYR A 39 6.38 13.73 5.19
CA TYR A 39 5.32 12.90 5.76
C TYR A 39 5.66 12.37 7.14
N SER A 40 6.91 11.98 7.36
CA SER A 40 7.39 11.59 8.70
C SER A 40 7.19 12.70 9.70
N ASP A 41 7.61 13.94 9.37
CA ASP A 41 7.50 15.13 10.22
C ASP A 41 6.05 15.60 10.38
N SER A 42 5.19 15.34 9.40
CA SER A 42 3.76 15.67 9.44
C SER A 42 2.92 14.66 10.23
N GLY A 43 3.54 13.62 10.80
CA GLY A 43 2.87 12.65 11.66
C GLY A 43 2.14 11.54 10.92
N ALA A 44 2.59 11.15 9.74
CA ALA A 44 2.17 9.89 9.11
C ALA A 44 2.46 8.71 10.05
N ASP A 45 1.67 7.65 9.95
CA ASP A 45 1.84 6.48 10.81
C ASP A 45 2.77 5.43 10.21
N GLU A 46 2.93 5.45 8.90
CA GLU A 46 3.77 4.58 8.09
C GLU A 46 4.00 5.25 6.74
N LEU A 47 5.06 4.89 6.01
CA LEU A 47 5.31 5.30 4.63
C LEU A 47 5.38 4.06 3.73
N VAL A 48 4.74 4.13 2.56
CA VAL A 48 4.88 3.11 1.52
C VAL A 48 5.70 3.68 0.37
N PHE A 49 6.69 2.90 -0.10
CA PHE A 49 7.54 3.20 -1.25
C PHE A 49 7.35 2.10 -2.30
N TYR A 50 6.75 2.44 -3.44
CA TYR A 50 6.57 1.53 -4.56
C TYR A 50 7.39 1.98 -5.77
N ASP A 51 8.33 1.14 -6.22
CA ASP A 51 8.93 1.25 -7.55
C ASP A 51 7.94 0.66 -8.56
N ILE A 52 7.16 1.53 -9.20
CA ILE A 52 6.01 1.11 -10.02
C ILE A 52 6.39 0.55 -11.39
N THR A 53 7.67 0.67 -11.82
CA THR A 53 8.15 0.16 -13.10
C THR A 53 9.07 -1.05 -12.99
N ALA A 54 9.67 -1.30 -11.83
CA ALA A 54 10.63 -2.39 -11.63
C ALA A 54 10.09 -3.76 -12.07
N SER A 55 8.84 -4.10 -11.72
CA SER A 55 8.23 -5.37 -12.08
C SER A 55 7.94 -5.51 -13.58
N SER A 56 7.54 -4.43 -14.25
CA SER A 56 7.23 -4.43 -15.70
C SER A 56 8.49 -4.39 -16.56
N GLU A 57 9.55 -3.74 -16.08
CA GLU A 57 10.83 -3.60 -16.77
C GLU A 57 11.80 -4.74 -16.47
N GLY A 58 11.46 -5.62 -15.50
CA GLY A 58 12.31 -6.73 -15.08
C GLY A 58 13.64 -6.29 -14.44
N ARG A 59 13.72 -5.06 -13.92
CA ARG A 59 14.89 -4.49 -13.25
C ARG A 59 14.76 -4.58 -11.72
N ARG A 60 15.88 -4.37 -11.06
CA ARG A 60 15.92 -4.26 -9.60
C ARG A 60 15.42 -2.89 -9.15
N LEU A 61 14.86 -2.85 -7.92
CA LEU A 61 14.43 -1.64 -7.24
C LEU A 61 15.59 -0.66 -7.00
N PHE A 62 15.32 0.64 -6.94
CA PHE A 62 16.29 1.71 -6.66
C PHE A 62 16.75 1.69 -5.19
N THR A 63 17.78 0.92 -4.88
CA THR A 63 18.27 0.71 -3.51
C THR A 63 18.95 1.93 -2.91
N ASP A 64 19.62 2.75 -3.71
CA ASP A 64 20.32 3.94 -3.22
C ASP A 64 19.33 4.97 -2.69
N ILE A 65 18.29 5.28 -3.48
CA ILE A 65 17.22 6.19 -3.08
C ILE A 65 16.45 5.64 -1.88
N LEU A 66 16.17 4.33 -1.86
CA LEU A 66 15.50 3.69 -0.73
C LEU A 66 16.31 3.85 0.56
N THR A 67 17.63 3.67 0.49
CA THR A 67 18.51 3.84 1.65
C THR A 67 18.51 5.29 2.17
N GLU A 68 18.47 6.28 1.26
CA GLU A 68 18.38 7.69 1.64
C GLU A 68 17.03 7.99 2.31
N VAL A 69 15.91 7.52 1.75
CA VAL A 69 14.57 7.65 2.38
C VAL A 69 14.57 7.05 3.78
N ALA A 70 15.04 5.79 3.92
CA ALA A 70 15.05 5.09 5.19
C ALA A 70 15.88 5.80 6.27
N ARG A 71 16.91 6.57 5.88
CA ARG A 71 17.74 7.35 6.83
C ARG A 71 17.09 8.64 7.33
N THR A 72 16.10 9.16 6.59
CA THR A 72 15.49 10.47 6.88
C THR A 72 14.16 10.37 7.61
N ILE A 73 13.54 9.20 7.62
CA ILE A 73 12.23 8.99 8.25
C ILE A 73 12.33 8.26 9.58
N PHE A 74 11.38 8.50 10.49
CA PHE A 74 11.29 7.86 11.81
C PHE A 74 9.96 7.13 12.02
N ILE A 75 9.33 6.73 10.92
CA ILE A 75 8.10 5.94 10.87
C ILE A 75 8.35 4.65 10.09
N PRO A 76 7.59 3.57 10.32
CA PRO A 76 7.77 2.32 9.57
C PRO A 76 7.72 2.52 8.06
N LEU A 77 8.61 1.82 7.34
CA LEU A 77 8.76 1.88 5.90
C LEU A 77 8.39 0.53 5.26
N THR A 78 7.32 0.53 4.48
CA THR A 78 6.95 -0.60 3.63
C THR A 78 7.43 -0.37 2.20
N VAL A 79 8.14 -1.34 1.63
CA VAL A 79 8.73 -1.21 0.30
C VAL A 79 8.25 -2.31 -0.64
N GLY A 80 7.90 -1.95 -1.85
CA GLY A 80 7.50 -2.89 -2.91
C GLY A 80 7.94 -2.44 -4.30
N GLY A 81 7.65 -3.30 -5.27
CA GLY A 81 8.05 -3.12 -6.67
C GLY A 81 9.22 -4.04 -7.05
N GLY A 82 8.99 -4.90 -8.05
CA GLY A 82 10.00 -5.81 -8.57
C GLY A 82 10.45 -6.94 -7.64
N ILE A 83 9.83 -7.11 -6.47
CA ILE A 83 10.18 -8.14 -5.50
C ILE A 83 9.69 -9.52 -5.97
N SER A 84 10.59 -10.48 -6.12
CA SER A 84 10.27 -11.80 -6.66
C SER A 84 11.09 -12.97 -6.05
N THR A 85 12.09 -12.67 -5.24
CA THR A 85 12.96 -13.66 -4.60
C THR A 85 13.25 -13.31 -3.14
N LEU A 86 13.75 -14.26 -2.36
CA LEU A 86 14.22 -14.00 -0.98
C LEU A 86 15.43 -13.03 -0.96
N ASP A 87 16.25 -13.05 -1.99
CA ASP A 87 17.37 -12.10 -2.11
C ASP A 87 16.87 -10.66 -2.31
N ASP A 88 15.71 -10.48 -2.97
CA ASP A 88 15.07 -9.16 -3.07
C ASP A 88 14.60 -8.70 -1.69
N PHE A 89 13.97 -9.58 -0.88
CA PHE A 89 13.60 -9.29 0.50
C PHE A 89 14.81 -8.87 1.33
N ASP A 90 15.87 -9.69 1.32
CA ASP A 90 17.10 -9.42 2.08
C ASP A 90 17.72 -8.07 1.71
N ARG A 91 17.78 -7.77 0.43
CA ARG A 91 18.29 -6.49 -0.08
C ARG A 91 17.48 -5.30 0.41
N VAL A 92 16.15 -5.36 0.32
CA VAL A 92 15.25 -4.27 0.69
C VAL A 92 15.27 -4.04 2.22
N LEU A 93 15.24 -5.10 3.01
CA LEU A 93 15.34 -5.02 4.48
C LEU A 93 16.71 -4.43 4.92
N LYS A 94 17.80 -4.80 4.24
CA LYS A 94 19.14 -4.21 4.50
C LYS A 94 19.25 -2.73 4.12
N CYS A 95 18.43 -2.24 3.21
CA CYS A 95 18.34 -0.81 2.89
C CYS A 95 17.56 0.00 3.94
N GLY A 96 16.93 -0.66 4.93
CA GLY A 96 16.22 -0.01 6.03
C GLY A 96 14.70 -0.10 5.95
N ALA A 97 14.13 -0.95 5.07
CA ALA A 97 12.70 -1.23 5.10
C ALA A 97 12.33 -2.08 6.33
N ASP A 98 11.16 -1.82 6.92
CA ASP A 98 10.58 -2.63 7.99
C ASP A 98 9.72 -3.76 7.45
N LYS A 99 9.08 -3.53 6.31
CA LYS A 99 8.18 -4.48 5.64
C LYS A 99 8.43 -4.53 4.14
N VAL A 100 8.16 -5.67 3.55
CA VAL A 100 8.29 -5.89 2.10
C VAL A 100 6.95 -6.28 1.50
N SER A 101 6.50 -5.49 0.53
CA SER A 101 5.23 -5.68 -0.16
C SER A 101 5.44 -6.46 -1.47
N VAL A 102 4.68 -7.54 -1.63
CA VAL A 102 4.73 -8.42 -2.80
C VAL A 102 3.37 -8.54 -3.47
N ASN A 103 3.35 -8.46 -4.81
CA ASN A 103 2.18 -8.75 -5.65
C ASN A 103 2.58 -9.74 -6.76
N SER A 104 3.03 -9.28 -7.92
CA SER A 104 3.31 -10.13 -9.09
C SER A 104 4.33 -11.25 -8.82
N GLY A 105 5.30 -11.03 -7.93
CA GLY A 105 6.25 -12.06 -7.50
C GLY A 105 5.56 -13.19 -6.75
N ALA A 106 4.66 -12.86 -5.84
CA ALA A 106 3.87 -13.84 -5.08
C ALA A 106 2.85 -14.57 -5.98
N ILE A 107 2.23 -13.87 -6.93
CA ILE A 107 1.32 -14.49 -7.92
C ILE A 107 2.04 -15.58 -8.73
N ARG A 108 3.28 -15.31 -9.19
CA ARG A 108 4.08 -16.29 -9.93
C ARG A 108 4.60 -17.43 -9.07
N ASN A 109 4.97 -17.13 -7.83
CA ASN A 109 5.51 -18.11 -6.88
C ASN A 109 4.94 -17.84 -5.47
N PRO A 110 3.77 -18.41 -5.13
CA PRO A 110 3.17 -18.22 -3.80
C PRO A 110 4.06 -18.69 -2.63
N ARG A 111 4.98 -19.65 -2.86
CA ARG A 111 5.93 -20.09 -1.84
C ARG A 111 6.84 -18.97 -1.34
N LEU A 112 7.05 -17.91 -2.12
CA LEU A 112 7.81 -16.74 -1.71
C LEU A 112 7.26 -16.13 -0.41
N ILE A 113 5.93 -16.06 -0.25
CA ILE A 113 5.28 -15.56 0.97
C ILE A 113 5.69 -16.44 2.16
N PHE A 114 5.54 -17.76 2.03
CA PHE A 114 5.86 -18.71 3.09
C PHE A 114 7.34 -18.67 3.49
N GLU A 115 8.23 -18.68 2.50
CA GLU A 115 9.66 -18.67 2.72
C GLU A 115 10.13 -17.35 3.34
N ALA A 116 9.56 -16.21 2.93
CA ALA A 116 9.84 -14.91 3.52
C ALA A 116 9.32 -14.82 4.96
N ALA A 117 8.08 -15.24 5.22
CA ALA A 117 7.49 -15.25 6.57
C ALA A 117 8.29 -16.14 7.52
N LYS A 118 8.72 -17.33 7.06
CA LYS A 118 9.55 -18.22 7.85
C LYS A 118 10.94 -17.63 8.20
N ARG A 119 11.51 -16.83 7.30
CA ARG A 119 12.87 -16.28 7.45
C ARG A 119 12.90 -14.96 8.21
N TYR A 120 11.93 -14.08 7.98
CA TYR A 120 11.94 -12.70 8.48
C TYR A 120 10.79 -12.41 9.47
N GLY A 121 9.85 -13.34 9.63
CA GLY A 121 8.61 -13.16 10.37
C GLY A 121 7.46 -12.69 9.47
N ASP A 122 6.24 -13.09 9.79
CA ASP A 122 5.02 -12.71 9.05
C ASP A 122 4.79 -11.19 9.03
N GLN A 123 5.12 -10.49 10.13
CA GLN A 123 5.03 -9.04 10.24
C GLN A 123 5.86 -8.27 9.20
N CYS A 124 6.89 -8.90 8.60
CA CYS A 124 7.68 -8.31 7.53
C CYS A 124 7.07 -8.51 6.13
N VAL A 125 6.03 -9.35 5.99
CA VAL A 125 5.47 -9.72 4.69
C VAL A 125 4.12 -9.08 4.50
N VAL A 126 4.03 -8.17 3.52
CA VAL A 126 2.79 -7.51 3.11
C VAL A 126 2.36 -8.07 1.76
N LEU A 127 1.17 -8.67 1.69
CA LEU A 127 0.56 -9.05 0.42
C LEU A 127 -0.15 -7.85 -0.18
N SER A 128 0.33 -7.35 -1.31
CA SER A 128 -0.39 -6.34 -2.10
C SER A 128 -1.25 -7.02 -3.15
N ALA A 129 -2.53 -6.66 -3.23
CA ALA A 129 -3.47 -7.16 -4.20
C ALA A 129 -4.08 -5.98 -4.99
N ASP A 130 -3.72 -5.88 -6.28
CA ASP A 130 -4.41 -5.00 -7.21
C ASP A 130 -5.68 -5.72 -7.67
N VAL A 131 -6.83 -5.15 -7.33
CA VAL A 131 -8.14 -5.79 -7.53
C VAL A 131 -9.01 -4.95 -8.46
N LYS A 132 -9.67 -5.62 -9.39
CA LYS A 132 -10.65 -5.01 -10.29
C LYS A 132 -11.89 -5.87 -10.38
N ARG A 133 -13.06 -5.24 -10.51
CA ARG A 133 -14.31 -5.95 -10.79
C ARG A 133 -14.40 -6.29 -12.29
N VAL A 134 -14.47 -7.59 -12.57
CA VAL A 134 -14.65 -8.12 -13.93
C VAL A 134 -15.84 -9.06 -13.90
N ASP A 135 -16.85 -8.81 -14.72
CA ASP A 135 -18.09 -9.59 -14.79
C ASP A 135 -18.73 -9.86 -13.42
N GLY A 136 -18.75 -8.82 -12.55
CA GLY A 136 -19.33 -8.89 -11.21
C GLY A 136 -18.45 -9.59 -10.16
N VAL A 137 -17.26 -10.08 -10.52
CA VAL A 137 -16.32 -10.77 -9.62
C VAL A 137 -15.07 -9.93 -9.39
N PHE A 138 -14.60 -9.87 -8.16
CA PHE A 138 -13.31 -9.27 -7.84
C PHE A 138 -12.17 -10.15 -8.33
N ARG A 139 -11.37 -9.65 -9.27
CA ARG A 139 -10.24 -10.35 -9.87
C ARG A 139 -8.92 -9.70 -9.49
N VAL A 140 -7.90 -10.53 -9.27
CA VAL A 140 -6.53 -10.08 -9.02
C VAL A 140 -5.83 -9.75 -10.31
N PHE A 141 -5.11 -8.64 -10.31
CA PHE A 141 -4.27 -8.20 -11.42
C PHE A 141 -2.79 -8.22 -11.05
N ALA A 142 -1.96 -8.55 -12.02
CA ALA A 142 -0.50 -8.51 -11.92
C ALA A 142 0.07 -7.32 -12.71
N LYS A 143 1.41 -7.13 -12.60
CA LYS A 143 2.19 -6.16 -13.39
C LYS A 143 1.66 -4.72 -13.26
N GLY A 144 1.33 -4.30 -12.02
CA GLY A 144 0.79 -2.97 -11.76
C GLY A 144 -0.57 -2.76 -12.43
N GLY A 145 -1.51 -3.70 -12.24
CA GLY A 145 -2.87 -3.60 -12.73
C GLY A 145 -3.08 -3.87 -14.22
N ARG A 146 -2.04 -4.34 -14.95
CA ARG A 146 -2.09 -4.50 -16.41
C ARG A 146 -2.52 -5.87 -16.88
N GLU A 147 -2.36 -6.92 -16.07
CA GLU A 147 -2.59 -8.30 -16.45
C GLU A 147 -3.65 -8.93 -15.52
N ASN A 148 -4.81 -9.28 -16.08
CA ASN A 148 -5.81 -10.05 -15.37
C ASN A 148 -5.33 -11.50 -15.20
N THR A 149 -5.19 -11.94 -13.95
CA THR A 149 -4.71 -13.30 -13.65
C THR A 149 -5.80 -14.36 -13.73
N GLY A 150 -7.05 -13.95 -13.81
CA GLY A 150 -8.21 -14.84 -13.71
C GLY A 150 -8.52 -15.33 -12.28
N MET A 151 -7.64 -15.05 -11.30
CA MET A 151 -7.84 -15.47 -9.92
C MET A 151 -8.91 -14.60 -9.23
N GLU A 152 -9.72 -15.22 -8.39
CA GLU A 152 -10.67 -14.55 -7.52
C GLU A 152 -9.89 -13.91 -6.34
N ALA A 153 -10.18 -12.64 -6.06
CA ALA A 153 -9.35 -11.83 -5.14
C ALA A 153 -9.43 -12.31 -3.69
N ILE A 154 -10.63 -12.65 -3.20
CA ILE A 154 -10.80 -13.07 -1.80
C ILE A 154 -10.10 -14.42 -1.57
N ALA A 155 -10.23 -15.35 -2.51
CA ALA A 155 -9.55 -16.64 -2.43
C ALA A 155 -8.03 -16.50 -2.44
N TRP A 156 -7.48 -15.60 -3.29
CA TRP A 156 -6.06 -15.32 -3.35
C TRP A 156 -5.54 -14.68 -2.06
N ILE A 157 -6.24 -13.67 -1.53
CA ILE A 157 -5.84 -12.98 -0.30
C ILE A 157 -5.86 -13.96 0.88
N LYS A 158 -6.89 -14.79 1.03
CA LYS A 158 -6.93 -15.85 2.04
C LYS A 158 -5.73 -16.79 1.92
N LYS A 159 -5.44 -17.24 0.71
CA LYS A 159 -4.28 -18.09 0.44
C LYS A 159 -2.96 -17.43 0.84
N GLY A 160 -2.80 -16.13 0.58
CA GLY A 160 -1.60 -15.38 0.96
C GLY A 160 -1.44 -15.26 2.46
N VAL A 161 -2.53 -15.04 3.18
CA VAL A 161 -2.52 -15.02 4.67
C VAL A 161 -2.21 -16.40 5.23
N GLU A 162 -2.79 -17.47 4.70
CA GLU A 162 -2.46 -18.86 5.08
C GLU A 162 -0.98 -19.20 4.85
N LEU A 163 -0.35 -18.59 3.85
CA LEU A 163 1.08 -18.74 3.56
C LEU A 163 1.99 -17.89 4.46
N GLY A 164 1.44 -16.99 5.28
CA GLY A 164 2.17 -16.19 6.25
C GLY A 164 2.30 -14.70 5.93
N ALA A 165 1.47 -14.15 5.03
CA ALA A 165 1.38 -12.69 4.94
C ALA A 165 0.76 -12.13 6.22
N GLY A 166 1.51 -11.27 6.92
CA GLY A 166 1.08 -10.66 8.18
C GLY A 166 0.26 -9.39 8.01
N GLU A 167 0.15 -8.87 6.78
CA GLU A 167 -0.62 -7.69 6.43
C GLU A 167 -1.05 -7.73 4.96
N VAL A 168 -2.17 -7.10 4.63
CA VAL A 168 -2.69 -7.03 3.26
C VAL A 168 -2.93 -5.59 2.85
N VAL A 169 -2.39 -5.16 1.72
CA VAL A 169 -2.80 -3.94 1.02
C VAL A 169 -3.76 -4.32 -0.09
N VAL A 170 -4.96 -3.79 -0.08
CA VAL A 170 -5.95 -4.00 -1.13
C VAL A 170 -6.12 -2.71 -1.92
N ASN A 171 -5.67 -2.73 -3.17
CA ASN A 171 -5.74 -1.59 -4.07
C ASN A 171 -6.85 -1.78 -5.10
N SER A 172 -7.90 -0.95 -5.05
CA SER A 172 -8.97 -0.97 -6.04
C SER A 172 -8.56 -0.23 -7.29
N ILE A 173 -8.37 -0.96 -8.39
CA ILE A 173 -8.08 -0.37 -9.71
C ILE A 173 -9.27 0.47 -10.19
N ASP A 174 -10.49 0.06 -9.87
CA ASP A 174 -11.71 0.75 -10.32
C ASP A 174 -11.86 2.14 -9.71
N THR A 175 -11.32 2.36 -8.52
CA THR A 175 -11.41 3.64 -7.80
C THR A 175 -10.09 4.42 -7.76
N ASP A 176 -8.95 3.81 -8.13
CA ASP A 176 -7.64 4.49 -8.03
C ASP A 176 -7.57 5.75 -8.90
N GLY A 177 -7.19 6.86 -8.26
CA GLY A 177 -7.10 8.18 -8.88
C GLY A 177 -8.44 8.85 -9.20
N VAL A 178 -9.58 8.17 -9.00
CA VAL A 178 -10.92 8.68 -9.32
C VAL A 178 -11.42 9.69 -8.28
N LYS A 179 -10.90 9.65 -7.04
CA LYS A 179 -11.25 10.57 -5.94
C LYS A 179 -12.76 10.58 -5.58
N ARG A 180 -13.39 9.41 -5.59
CA ARG A 180 -14.83 9.26 -5.25
C ARG A 180 -15.08 8.34 -4.04
N GLY A 181 -14.06 8.12 -3.24
CA GLY A 181 -14.09 7.24 -2.07
C GLY A 181 -13.50 5.87 -2.34
N PHE A 182 -13.21 5.17 -1.25
CA PHE A 182 -12.70 3.80 -1.26
C PHE A 182 -13.77 2.80 -1.73
N ASP A 183 -13.35 1.67 -2.29
CA ASP A 183 -14.25 0.56 -2.65
C ASP A 183 -14.68 -0.21 -1.39
N LEU A 184 -15.76 0.27 -0.74
CA LEU A 184 -16.22 -0.26 0.54
C LEU A 184 -16.70 -1.72 0.42
N GLU A 185 -17.32 -2.10 -0.70
CA GLU A 185 -17.81 -3.47 -0.89
C GLU A 185 -16.65 -4.47 -0.95
N MET A 186 -15.62 -4.15 -1.72
CA MET A 186 -14.41 -4.98 -1.82
C MET A 186 -13.70 -5.09 -0.48
N LEU A 187 -13.54 -3.96 0.22
CA LEU A 187 -12.84 -3.92 1.51
C LEU A 187 -13.60 -4.67 2.61
N ASP A 188 -14.93 -4.58 2.66
CA ASP A 188 -15.74 -5.35 3.61
C ASP A 188 -15.64 -6.84 3.35
N ALA A 189 -15.67 -7.27 2.08
CA ALA A 189 -15.49 -8.66 1.71
C ALA A 189 -14.10 -9.19 2.14
N VAL A 190 -13.03 -8.42 1.93
CA VAL A 190 -11.67 -8.80 2.36
C VAL A 190 -11.57 -8.86 3.88
N CYS A 191 -11.99 -7.81 4.59
CA CYS A 191 -11.96 -7.77 6.06
C CYS A 191 -12.81 -8.88 6.71
N SER A 192 -13.83 -9.38 6.01
CA SER A 192 -14.64 -10.52 6.46
C SER A 192 -13.93 -11.86 6.27
N ALA A 193 -12.97 -11.92 5.37
CA ALA A 193 -12.31 -13.16 4.96
C ALA A 193 -10.96 -13.41 5.68
N VAL A 194 -10.31 -12.37 6.24
CA VAL A 194 -8.99 -12.49 6.87
C VAL A 194 -8.98 -11.86 8.27
N SER A 195 -7.99 -12.26 9.09
CA SER A 195 -7.80 -11.76 10.47
C SER A 195 -6.56 -10.88 10.63
N VAL A 196 -5.73 -10.75 9.60
CA VAL A 196 -4.57 -9.86 9.61
C VAL A 196 -4.97 -8.42 9.27
N PRO A 197 -4.17 -7.41 9.62
CA PRO A 197 -4.41 -6.03 9.27
C PRO A 197 -4.65 -5.83 7.78
N VAL A 198 -5.66 -5.00 7.44
CA VAL A 198 -6.02 -4.63 6.07
C VAL A 198 -5.82 -3.14 5.86
N ILE A 199 -5.06 -2.79 4.83
CA ILE A 199 -4.82 -1.42 4.36
C ILE A 199 -5.68 -1.18 3.12
N ALA A 200 -6.57 -0.20 3.19
CA ALA A 200 -7.38 0.25 2.06
C ALA A 200 -6.59 1.20 1.16
N SER A 201 -6.57 0.94 -0.14
CA SER A 201 -5.90 1.76 -1.15
C SER A 201 -6.77 1.97 -2.39
N GLY A 202 -6.63 3.14 -3.01
CA GLY A 202 -7.37 3.54 -4.19
C GLY A 202 -8.71 4.22 -3.89
N GLY A 203 -8.91 5.43 -4.44
CA GLY A 203 -10.17 6.15 -4.42
C GLY A 203 -10.29 7.33 -3.47
N ALA A 204 -9.41 7.49 -2.49
CA ALA A 204 -9.46 8.62 -1.57
C ALA A 204 -9.41 9.97 -2.30
N GLY A 205 -10.42 10.80 -2.11
CA GLY A 205 -10.53 12.14 -2.67
C GLY A 205 -10.50 13.24 -1.62
N GLY A 206 -10.74 12.90 -0.34
CA GLY A 206 -10.75 13.87 0.74
C GLY A 206 -10.93 13.26 2.13
N ILE A 207 -10.97 14.13 3.14
CA ILE A 207 -11.10 13.74 4.55
C ILE A 207 -12.37 12.90 4.77
N GLY A 208 -13.49 13.27 4.13
CA GLY A 208 -14.77 12.57 4.28
C GLY A 208 -14.71 11.10 3.89
N ASP A 209 -13.87 10.74 2.92
CA ASP A 209 -13.72 9.35 2.47
C ASP A 209 -13.08 8.47 3.54
N PHE A 210 -12.08 8.99 4.26
CA PHE A 210 -11.47 8.28 5.38
C PHE A 210 -12.45 8.12 6.56
N VAL A 211 -13.22 9.17 6.85
CA VAL A 211 -14.28 9.09 7.89
C VAL A 211 -15.31 8.03 7.51
N THR A 212 -15.76 8.02 6.27
CA THR A 212 -16.71 7.03 5.75
C THR A 212 -16.12 5.63 5.82
N LEU A 213 -14.88 5.43 5.34
CA LEU A 213 -14.18 4.15 5.39
C LEU A 213 -14.18 3.56 6.80
N PHE A 214 -13.63 4.28 7.76
CA PHE A 214 -13.41 3.76 9.10
C PHE A 214 -14.69 3.63 9.94
N LYS A 215 -15.74 4.41 9.63
CA LYS A 215 -17.07 4.24 10.24
C LYS A 215 -17.83 3.05 9.65
N THR A 216 -17.76 2.87 8.34
CA THR A 216 -18.50 1.80 7.66
C THR A 216 -17.83 0.44 7.85
N ILE A 217 -16.50 0.41 7.82
CA ILE A 217 -15.73 -0.84 7.97
C ILE A 217 -14.71 -0.69 9.11
N PRO A 218 -15.14 -0.81 10.38
CA PRO A 218 -14.25 -0.64 11.53
C PRO A 218 -13.07 -1.62 11.58
N ARG A 219 -13.11 -2.70 10.79
CA ARG A 219 -12.04 -3.70 10.69
C ARG A 219 -10.91 -3.31 9.74
N VAL A 220 -11.07 -2.30 8.90
CA VAL A 220 -9.96 -1.72 8.14
C VAL A 220 -8.99 -1.03 9.11
N ASP A 221 -7.71 -1.36 9.03
CA ASP A 221 -6.69 -0.89 9.97
C ASP A 221 -5.98 0.38 9.50
N ALA A 222 -5.96 0.61 8.20
CA ALA A 222 -5.29 1.78 7.62
C ALA A 222 -5.95 2.26 6.32
N GLY A 223 -5.81 3.56 6.07
CA GLY A 223 -6.09 4.17 4.77
C GLY A 223 -4.82 4.69 4.12
N LEU A 224 -4.56 4.24 2.90
CA LEU A 224 -3.41 4.62 2.10
C LEU A 224 -3.87 5.56 0.98
N ALA A 225 -3.16 6.66 0.78
CA ALA A 225 -3.39 7.59 -0.32
C ALA A 225 -2.09 8.24 -0.81
N ALA A 226 -2.12 8.76 -2.02
CA ALA A 226 -0.99 9.42 -2.67
C ALA A 226 -1.37 10.85 -3.10
N SER A 227 -2.15 11.01 -4.16
CA SER A 227 -2.40 12.29 -4.84
C SER A 227 -2.91 13.40 -3.91
N ILE A 228 -3.87 13.10 -3.03
CA ILE A 228 -4.46 14.11 -2.14
C ILE A 228 -3.44 14.68 -1.14
N PHE A 229 -2.44 13.88 -0.76
CA PHE A 229 -1.34 14.32 0.08
C PHE A 229 -0.25 15.03 -0.74
N HIS A 230 0.13 14.47 -1.89
CA HIS A 230 1.18 15.04 -2.74
C HIS A 230 0.83 16.42 -3.28
N PHE A 231 -0.44 16.67 -3.61
CA PHE A 231 -0.91 17.95 -4.11
C PHE A 231 -1.41 18.91 -3.01
N GLY A 232 -1.25 18.53 -1.73
CA GLY A 232 -1.63 19.38 -0.60
C GLY A 232 -3.15 19.59 -0.45
N GLU A 233 -3.98 18.77 -1.10
CA GLU A 233 -5.44 18.86 -0.99
C GLU A 233 -5.91 18.46 0.42
N VAL A 234 -5.19 17.54 1.07
CA VAL A 234 -5.39 17.11 2.45
C VAL A 234 -4.04 17.05 3.16
N THR A 235 -3.92 17.66 4.33
CA THR A 235 -2.75 17.47 5.19
C THR A 235 -3.03 16.35 6.21
N ILE A 236 -1.97 15.63 6.61
CA ILE A 236 -2.10 14.54 7.60
C ILE A 236 -2.62 15.04 8.95
N PRO A 237 -2.14 16.18 9.50
CA PRO A 237 -2.68 16.74 10.73
C PRO A 237 -4.18 17.07 10.64
N ALA A 238 -4.63 17.70 9.54
CA ALA A 238 -6.04 18.03 9.35
C ALA A 238 -6.92 16.76 9.24
N LEU A 239 -6.45 15.73 8.54
CA LEU A 239 -7.13 14.45 8.46
C LEU A 239 -7.26 13.80 9.84
N LYS A 240 -6.17 13.72 10.60
CA LYS A 240 -6.18 13.13 11.96
C LYS A 240 -7.07 13.90 12.92
N ALA A 241 -7.09 15.24 12.85
CA ALA A 241 -8.00 16.07 13.64
C ALA A 241 -9.47 15.74 13.34
N ALA A 242 -9.84 15.68 12.06
CA ALA A 242 -11.20 15.33 11.65
C ALA A 242 -11.59 13.89 12.04
N LEU A 243 -10.67 12.94 11.98
CA LEU A 243 -10.90 11.56 12.45
C LEU A 243 -11.18 11.53 13.96
N LYS A 244 -10.41 12.27 14.77
CA LYS A 244 -10.65 12.44 16.21
C LYS A 244 -12.03 13.03 16.52
N GLU A 245 -12.40 14.10 15.83
CA GLU A 245 -13.74 14.73 15.96
C GLU A 245 -14.86 13.72 15.66
N ASN A 246 -14.62 12.82 14.73
CA ASN A 246 -15.53 11.74 14.37
C ASN A 246 -15.41 10.49 15.25
N LYS A 247 -14.67 10.56 16.39
CA LYS A 247 -14.45 9.48 17.36
C LYS A 247 -13.75 8.25 16.77
N ILE A 248 -12.96 8.44 15.72
CA ILE A 248 -12.12 7.40 15.13
C ILE A 248 -10.74 7.52 15.78
N PRO A 249 -10.23 6.46 16.42
CA PRO A 249 -8.96 6.51 17.13
C PRO A 249 -7.79 6.59 16.14
N VAL A 250 -6.94 7.58 16.31
CA VAL A 250 -5.69 7.78 15.56
C VAL A 250 -4.55 8.08 16.53
N ARG A 251 -3.31 7.84 16.12
CA ARG A 251 -2.12 8.27 16.88
C ARG A 251 -2.03 9.81 16.88
N GLU A 252 -1.66 10.38 17.99
CA GLU A 252 -1.39 11.82 18.09
C GLU A 252 -0.14 12.20 17.31
N VAL A 253 -0.15 13.40 16.72
CA VAL A 253 1.00 14.00 16.03
C VAL A 253 1.74 14.86 17.02
#